data_11e0fb36e44bc08415d5d9dff55217be
#
_entry.id   11e0fb36e44bc08415d5d9dff55217be
#
_cell.length_a   1.000
_cell.length_b   1.000
_cell.length_c   1.000
_cell.angle_alpha   90.00
_cell.angle_beta   90.00
_cell.angle_gamma   90.00
#
_symmetry.space_group_name_H-M   'P 1'
#
loop_
_entity.id
_entity.type
_entity.pdbx_description
1 polymer ?
#
loop_
_entity_poly.entity_id
_entity_poly.type
_entity_poly.pdbx_seq_one_letter_code
_entity_poly.pdbx_strand_id
1 'polypeptide(L)'
;MIYLYAQGKQQYTASVVLKYTNDGIKDGYAPDGSDLDVNEIYSSTVIAQAMDSLGASGRLTTVRSNCSVTPIISEEQEKINDALIEKGEEVTYFPDTYKVSLVVDGKLGGSYARNMLDAIMQSYCTYYTEKYVEQKLSLNPSSGLLDNGYDYYECIRILENDTNEMQDYLLSKR
;
A
#
# COMPACT_ATOMS: atom_id res chain seq x y z
N MET A 1 27.32 44.10 -15.34
CA MET A 1 27.24 43.18 -14.18
C MET A 1 25.85 42.57 -14.19
N ILE A 2 25.70 41.33 -14.65
CA ILE A 2 24.39 40.66 -14.78
C ILE A 2 24.17 39.88 -13.48
N TYR A 3 23.23 40.32 -12.65
CA TYR A 3 22.80 39.55 -11.51
C TYR A 3 21.83 38.46 -11.97
N LEU A 4 22.32 37.23 -12.10
CA LEU A 4 21.47 36.05 -12.20
C LEU A 4 20.86 35.76 -10.83
N TYR A 5 19.64 36.21 -10.62
CA TYR A 5 18.81 35.74 -9.52
C TYR A 5 18.41 34.29 -9.83
N ALA A 6 19.07 33.33 -9.20
CA ALA A 6 18.55 31.99 -9.09
C ALA A 6 17.32 32.03 -8.18
N GLN A 7 16.15 32.27 -8.76
CA GLN A 7 14.88 32.04 -8.04
C GLN A 7 14.79 30.53 -7.80
N GLY A 8 15.10 30.10 -6.58
CA GLY A 8 14.79 28.76 -6.12
C GLY A 8 13.30 28.51 -6.37
N LYS A 9 12.96 27.48 -7.15
CA LYS A 9 11.56 27.12 -7.37
C LYS A 9 10.94 26.78 -6.02
N GLN A 10 10.00 27.60 -5.60
CA GLN A 10 9.23 27.30 -4.38
C GLN A 10 8.53 25.97 -4.59
N GLN A 11 8.64 25.07 -3.61
CA GLN A 11 7.98 23.77 -3.62
C GLN A 11 7.17 23.61 -2.34
N TYR A 12 6.08 22.88 -2.42
CA TYR A 12 5.30 22.47 -1.26
C TYR A 12 5.34 20.94 -1.14
N THR A 13 5.54 20.48 0.09
CA THR A 13 5.54 19.05 0.42
C THR A 13 4.38 18.76 1.35
N ALA A 14 3.51 17.83 0.97
CA ALA A 14 2.55 17.19 1.86
C ALA A 14 3.10 15.83 2.29
N SER A 15 2.85 15.42 3.53
CA SER A 15 3.27 14.10 4.03
C SER A 15 2.22 13.52 4.96
N VAL A 16 2.09 12.19 4.94
CA VAL A 16 1.23 11.41 5.83
C VAL A 16 1.97 10.16 6.30
N VAL A 17 1.61 9.64 7.45
CA VAL A 17 2.12 8.37 7.96
C VAL A 17 1.09 7.28 7.70
N LEU A 18 1.51 6.22 7.02
CA LEU A 18 0.74 5.02 6.79
C LEU A 18 1.29 3.90 7.67
N LYS A 19 0.40 3.20 8.36
CA LYS A 19 0.74 2.02 9.14
C LYS A 19 -0.10 0.82 8.68
N TYR A 20 0.58 -0.28 8.36
CA TYR A 20 -0.05 -1.57 8.12
C TYR A 20 -0.26 -2.30 9.45
N THR A 21 -1.38 -3.02 9.59
CA THR A 21 -1.77 -3.67 10.84
C THR A 21 -2.10 -5.15 10.70
N ASN A 22 -1.90 -5.75 9.51
CA ASN A 22 -2.09 -7.17 9.30
C ASN A 22 -0.96 -7.99 9.93
N ASP A 23 -1.26 -9.20 10.38
CA ASP A 23 -0.31 -10.05 11.12
C ASP A 23 0.93 -10.44 10.30
N GLY A 24 0.79 -10.61 8.98
CA GLY A 24 1.90 -10.97 8.08
C GLY A 24 2.86 -9.84 7.73
N ILE A 25 2.56 -8.58 8.14
CA ILE A 25 3.36 -7.42 7.73
C ILE A 25 4.82 -7.48 8.19
N LYS A 26 5.08 -8.06 9.37
CA LYS A 26 6.43 -8.19 9.91
C LYS A 26 7.34 -9.10 9.09
N ASP A 27 6.72 -9.98 8.31
CA ASP A 27 7.38 -10.90 7.39
C ASP A 27 7.29 -10.40 5.93
N GLY A 28 6.75 -9.19 5.71
CA GLY A 28 6.61 -8.57 4.41
C GLY A 28 5.40 -9.01 3.60
N TYR A 29 4.42 -9.67 4.23
CA TYR A 29 3.25 -10.20 3.54
C TYR A 29 2.01 -9.31 3.65
N ALA A 30 1.28 -9.22 2.55
CA ALA A 30 -0.06 -8.65 2.49
C ALA A 30 -1.11 -9.59 3.14
N PRO A 31 -2.35 -9.13 3.40
CA PRO A 31 -3.40 -9.94 4.03
C PRO A 31 -3.74 -11.25 3.29
N ASP A 32 -3.57 -11.31 1.98
CA ASP A 32 -3.79 -12.51 1.16
C ASP A 32 -2.61 -13.50 1.17
N GLY A 33 -1.51 -13.14 1.85
CA GLY A 33 -0.29 -13.94 1.94
C GLY A 33 0.69 -13.72 0.79
N SER A 34 0.43 -12.81 -0.15
CA SER A 34 1.40 -12.39 -1.17
C SER A 34 2.41 -11.39 -0.60
N ASP A 35 3.53 -11.20 -1.31
CA ASP A 35 4.51 -10.18 -0.95
C ASP A 35 3.90 -8.79 -1.06
N LEU A 36 4.11 -7.96 -0.02
CA LEU A 36 3.64 -6.58 -0.01
C LEU A 36 4.61 -5.66 -0.75
N ASP A 37 4.15 -5.08 -1.86
CA ASP A 37 4.86 -3.99 -2.52
C ASP A 37 4.31 -2.62 -2.10
N VAL A 38 5.01 -1.97 -1.17
CA VAL A 38 4.64 -0.61 -0.70
C VAL A 38 4.69 0.46 -1.79
N ASN A 39 5.38 0.21 -2.89
CA ASN A 39 5.45 1.15 -4.01
C ASN A 39 4.16 1.21 -4.81
N GLU A 40 3.23 0.30 -4.59
CA GLU A 40 1.90 0.36 -5.18
C GLU A 40 1.10 1.61 -4.78
N ILE A 41 1.47 2.26 -3.66
CA ILE A 41 0.91 3.56 -3.24
C ILE A 41 0.99 4.60 -4.36
N TYR A 42 2.05 4.59 -5.14
CA TYR A 42 2.20 5.49 -6.29
C TYR A 42 2.20 4.75 -7.64
N SER A 43 1.50 3.62 -7.71
CA SER A 43 1.23 2.94 -8.97
C SER A 43 0.42 3.82 -9.93
N SER A 44 0.52 3.53 -11.21
CA SER A 44 -0.22 4.31 -12.23
C SER A 44 -1.73 4.24 -12.02
N THR A 45 -2.25 3.11 -11.55
CA THR A 45 -3.67 2.90 -11.25
C THR A 45 -4.13 3.80 -10.12
N VAL A 46 -3.41 3.79 -8.99
CA VAL A 46 -3.75 4.58 -7.80
C VAL A 46 -3.71 6.08 -8.12
N ILE A 47 -2.65 6.54 -8.79
CA ILE A 47 -2.53 7.96 -9.15
C ILE A 47 -3.59 8.39 -10.16
N ALA A 48 -3.92 7.55 -11.15
CA ALA A 48 -4.97 7.87 -12.10
C ALA A 48 -6.32 8.05 -11.39
N GLN A 49 -6.71 7.13 -10.51
CA GLN A 49 -7.93 7.24 -9.71
C GLN A 49 -7.95 8.50 -8.83
N ALA A 50 -6.82 8.82 -8.19
CA ALA A 50 -6.71 10.04 -7.38
C ALA A 50 -6.88 11.32 -8.23
N MET A 51 -6.25 11.39 -9.39
CA MET A 51 -6.38 12.52 -10.31
C MET A 51 -7.81 12.66 -10.83
N ASP A 52 -8.44 11.56 -11.20
CA ASP A 52 -9.82 11.53 -11.68
C ASP A 52 -10.80 12.01 -10.60
N SER A 53 -10.62 11.57 -9.34
CA SER A 53 -11.47 11.97 -8.22
C SER A 53 -11.42 13.48 -7.94
N LEU A 54 -10.29 14.12 -8.23
CA LEU A 54 -10.11 15.58 -8.08
C LEU A 54 -10.42 16.36 -9.36
N GLY A 55 -10.72 15.71 -10.48
CA GLY A 55 -10.79 16.35 -11.79
C GLY A 55 -9.47 17.04 -12.16
N ALA A 56 -8.34 16.54 -11.65
CA ALA A 56 -7.04 17.16 -11.83
C ALA A 56 -6.51 16.92 -13.24
N SER A 57 -6.18 18.00 -13.94
CA SER A 57 -5.48 17.95 -15.23
C SER A 57 -3.97 17.94 -15.02
N GLY A 58 -3.26 17.06 -15.72
CA GLY A 58 -1.81 16.98 -15.64
C GLY A 58 -1.27 15.64 -16.14
N ARG A 59 0.06 15.50 -16.08
CA ARG A 59 0.70 14.24 -16.45
C ARG A 59 0.82 13.34 -15.22
N LEU A 60 0.20 12.18 -15.28
CA LEU A 60 0.31 11.12 -14.26
C LEU A 60 1.77 10.84 -13.87
N THR A 61 2.66 10.77 -14.86
CA THR A 61 4.10 10.55 -14.64
C THR A 61 4.74 11.64 -13.78
N THR A 62 4.28 12.89 -13.88
CA THR A 62 4.80 13.99 -13.06
C THR A 62 4.36 13.84 -11.61
N VAL A 63 3.10 13.49 -11.35
CA VAL A 63 2.62 13.23 -9.99
C VAL A 63 3.39 12.06 -9.38
N ARG A 64 3.48 10.95 -10.14
CA ARG A 64 4.18 9.75 -9.70
C ARG A 64 5.65 10.00 -9.34
N SER A 65 6.40 10.73 -10.18
CA SER A 65 7.82 11.01 -9.93
C SER A 65 8.07 11.93 -8.73
N ASN A 66 7.05 12.62 -8.27
CA ASN A 66 7.10 13.51 -7.12
C ASN A 66 6.54 12.88 -5.83
N CYS A 67 6.08 11.64 -5.90
CA CYS A 67 5.73 10.83 -4.74
C CYS A 67 6.95 10.08 -4.21
N SER A 68 7.00 9.92 -2.90
CA SER A 68 8.00 9.08 -2.24
C SER A 68 7.38 8.34 -1.06
N VAL A 69 7.84 7.11 -0.84
CA VAL A 69 7.50 6.29 0.31
C VAL A 69 8.79 5.93 1.04
N THR A 70 8.88 6.26 2.31
CA THR A 70 10.08 6.05 3.12
C THR A 70 9.69 5.30 4.38
N PRO A 71 10.35 4.19 4.74
CA PRO A 71 10.09 3.48 5.98
C PRO A 71 10.39 4.36 7.19
N ILE A 72 9.59 4.19 8.25
CA ILE A 72 9.85 4.77 9.56
C ILE A 72 10.33 3.63 10.44
N ILE A 73 11.60 3.63 10.76
CA ILE A 73 12.28 2.60 11.57
C ILE A 73 12.73 3.25 12.87
N SER A 74 12.62 2.54 14.00
CA SER A 74 13.15 3.04 15.28
C SER A 74 14.67 3.04 15.28
N GLU A 75 15.29 3.95 16.02
CA GLU A 75 16.76 4.00 16.17
C GLU A 75 17.35 2.68 16.70
N GLU A 76 16.59 1.95 17.51
CA GLU A 76 17.00 0.65 18.03
C GLU A 76 17.04 -0.39 16.92
N GLN A 77 16.02 -0.42 16.05
CA GLN A 77 15.95 -1.32 14.91
C GLN A 77 17.01 -0.98 13.86
N GLU A 78 17.28 0.30 13.63
CA GLU A 78 18.38 0.73 12.73
C GLU A 78 19.73 0.17 13.21
N LYS A 79 20.04 0.28 14.51
CA LYS A 79 21.27 -0.29 15.08
C LYS A 79 21.35 -1.81 14.95
N ILE A 80 20.22 -2.51 15.07
CA ILE A 80 20.16 -3.96 14.85
C ILE A 80 20.44 -4.28 13.39
N ASN A 81 19.82 -3.57 12.46
CA ASN A 81 20.02 -3.78 11.03
C ASN A 81 21.47 -3.50 10.62
N ASP A 82 22.06 -2.42 11.11
CA ASP A 82 23.46 -2.07 10.85
C ASP A 82 24.42 -3.16 11.37
N ALA A 83 24.17 -3.68 12.58
CA ALA A 83 24.97 -4.75 13.15
C ALA A 83 24.84 -6.08 12.37
N LEU A 84 23.69 -6.39 11.77
CA LEU A 84 23.51 -7.53 10.88
C LEU A 84 24.29 -7.34 9.57
N ILE A 85 24.19 -6.15 8.98
CA ILE A 85 24.93 -5.80 7.74
C ILE A 85 26.44 -5.90 7.96
N GLU A 86 26.95 -5.38 9.09
CA GLU A 86 28.38 -5.46 9.43
C GLU A 86 28.87 -6.91 9.57
N LYS A 87 28.01 -7.83 10.01
CA LYS A 87 28.30 -9.27 10.10
C LYS A 87 28.16 -10.00 8.76
N GLY A 88 27.65 -9.35 7.73
CA GLY A 88 27.31 -9.97 6.45
C GLY A 88 26.05 -10.84 6.53
N GLU A 89 25.20 -10.62 7.54
CA GLU A 89 23.92 -11.30 7.70
C GLU A 89 22.82 -10.55 6.97
N GLU A 90 21.78 -11.26 6.54
CA GLU A 90 20.63 -10.67 5.82
C GLU A 90 19.69 -9.96 6.80
N VAL A 91 19.27 -8.75 6.45
CA VAL A 91 18.27 -8.00 7.24
C VAL A 91 16.89 -8.52 6.87
N THR A 92 16.25 -9.23 7.81
CA THR A 92 14.89 -9.80 7.61
C THR A 92 13.77 -8.91 8.13
N TYR A 93 14.11 -7.78 8.79
CA TYR A 93 13.12 -6.85 9.32
C TYR A 93 12.34 -6.14 8.21
N PHE A 94 11.02 -6.26 8.22
CA PHE A 94 10.13 -5.54 7.33
C PHE A 94 9.38 -4.44 8.11
N PRO A 95 9.47 -3.16 7.71
CA PRO A 95 8.80 -2.06 8.40
C PRO A 95 7.27 -2.16 8.25
N ASP A 96 6.53 -1.83 9.31
CA ASP A 96 5.06 -1.73 9.25
C ASP A 96 4.57 -0.29 9.04
N THR A 97 5.46 0.68 9.16
CA THR A 97 5.12 2.10 9.16
C THR A 97 5.95 2.86 8.12
N TYR A 98 5.26 3.68 7.32
CA TYR A 98 5.88 4.42 6.22
C TYR A 98 5.42 5.87 6.21
N LYS A 99 6.34 6.78 5.85
CA LYS A 99 6.05 8.16 5.50
C LYS A 99 5.82 8.24 4.00
N VAL A 100 4.62 8.63 3.60
CA VAL A 100 4.27 8.92 2.20
C VAL A 100 4.33 10.43 2.01
N SER A 101 5.01 10.89 0.97
CA SER A 101 5.18 12.32 0.69
C SER A 101 4.95 12.63 -0.78
N LEU A 102 4.38 13.81 -1.03
CA LEU A 102 4.19 14.37 -2.36
C LEU A 102 4.78 15.78 -2.39
N VAL A 103 5.68 16.02 -3.36
CA VAL A 103 6.27 17.33 -3.62
C VAL A 103 5.60 17.95 -4.85
N VAL A 104 5.18 19.20 -4.77
CA VAL A 104 4.56 19.92 -5.90
C VAL A 104 5.23 21.25 -6.15
N ASP A 105 5.16 21.73 -7.41
CA ASP A 105 5.64 23.07 -7.78
C ASP A 105 4.86 24.13 -7.02
N GLY A 106 5.54 25.19 -6.61
CA GLY A 106 4.96 26.29 -5.83
C GLY A 106 3.78 27.00 -6.49
N LYS A 107 3.66 26.90 -7.80
CA LYS A 107 2.52 27.45 -8.56
C LYS A 107 1.20 26.74 -8.25
N LEU A 108 1.25 25.46 -7.85
CA LEU A 108 0.08 24.66 -7.50
C LEU A 108 -0.39 24.91 -6.07
N GLY A 109 0.51 25.33 -5.19
CA GLY A 109 0.21 25.67 -3.79
C GLY A 109 0.11 24.46 -2.85
N GLY A 110 0.20 24.74 -1.55
CA GLY A 110 0.20 23.71 -0.51
C GLY A 110 -1.15 22.99 -0.35
N SER A 111 -2.26 23.67 -0.64
CA SER A 111 -3.60 23.04 -0.63
C SER A 111 -3.72 21.97 -1.70
N TYR A 112 -3.18 22.20 -2.88
CA TYR A 112 -3.14 21.18 -3.93
C TYR A 112 -2.31 19.97 -3.53
N ALA A 113 -1.12 20.19 -2.92
CA ALA A 113 -0.28 19.09 -2.43
C ALA A 113 -1.02 18.20 -1.44
N ARG A 114 -1.74 18.82 -0.49
CA ARG A 114 -2.52 18.10 0.52
C ARG A 114 -3.67 17.33 -0.10
N ASN A 115 -4.51 18.00 -0.88
CA ASN A 115 -5.68 17.36 -1.49
C ASN A 115 -5.29 16.20 -2.41
N MET A 116 -4.22 16.36 -3.18
CA MET A 116 -3.71 15.30 -4.05
C MET A 116 -3.15 14.13 -3.25
N LEU A 117 -2.40 14.38 -2.17
CA LEU A 117 -1.92 13.32 -1.30
C LEU A 117 -3.07 12.57 -0.63
N ASP A 118 -4.08 13.29 -0.12
CA ASP A 118 -5.27 12.69 0.48
C ASP A 118 -6.03 11.82 -0.52
N ALA A 119 -6.18 12.28 -1.76
CA ALA A 119 -6.81 11.50 -2.83
C ALA A 119 -6.00 10.24 -3.19
N ILE A 120 -4.65 10.35 -3.25
CA ILE A 120 -3.76 9.20 -3.47
C ILE A 120 -3.95 8.18 -2.35
N MET A 121 -3.99 8.61 -1.08
CA MET A 121 -4.17 7.70 0.05
C MET A 121 -5.54 7.02 0.04
N GLN A 122 -6.61 7.75 -0.28
CA GLN A 122 -7.96 7.16 -0.42
C GLN A 122 -8.01 6.13 -1.55
N SER A 123 -7.45 6.47 -2.72
CA SER A 123 -7.39 5.55 -3.87
C SER A 123 -6.54 4.32 -3.55
N TYR A 124 -5.44 4.49 -2.81
CA TYR A 124 -4.62 3.37 -2.36
C TYR A 124 -5.36 2.47 -1.36
N CYS A 125 -6.07 3.04 -0.39
CA CYS A 125 -6.87 2.24 0.55
C CYS A 125 -7.92 1.39 -0.18
N THR A 126 -8.61 1.97 -1.16
CA THR A 126 -9.56 1.23 -2.01
C THR A 126 -8.86 0.12 -2.79
N TYR A 127 -7.78 0.46 -3.50
CA TYR A 127 -6.98 -0.51 -4.25
C TYR A 127 -6.46 -1.66 -3.38
N TYR A 128 -5.92 -1.34 -2.20
CA TYR A 128 -5.40 -2.31 -1.24
C TYR A 128 -6.49 -3.26 -0.74
N THR A 129 -7.66 -2.71 -0.41
CA THR A 129 -8.81 -3.50 0.05
C THR A 129 -9.29 -4.44 -1.05
N GLU A 130 -9.50 -3.94 -2.26
CA GLU A 130 -9.93 -4.74 -3.40
C GLU A 130 -8.92 -5.84 -3.75
N LYS A 131 -7.63 -5.52 -3.73
CA LYS A 131 -6.58 -6.45 -4.14
C LYS A 131 -6.25 -7.51 -3.08
N TYR A 132 -6.11 -7.11 -1.83
CA TYR A 132 -5.51 -7.95 -0.80
C TYR A 132 -6.49 -8.44 0.27
N VAL A 133 -7.64 -7.76 0.42
CA VAL A 133 -8.63 -8.12 1.45
C VAL A 133 -9.84 -8.81 0.82
N GLU A 134 -10.45 -8.20 -0.20
CA GLU A 134 -11.66 -8.74 -0.81
C GLU A 134 -11.40 -9.99 -1.65
N GLN A 135 -10.22 -10.10 -2.30
CA GLN A 135 -9.87 -11.31 -3.04
C GLN A 135 -9.67 -12.53 -2.12
N LYS A 136 -9.21 -12.33 -0.88
CA LYS A 136 -9.11 -13.43 0.08
C LYS A 136 -10.46 -14.05 0.41
N LEU A 137 -11.54 -13.28 0.30
CA LEU A 137 -12.90 -13.76 0.49
C LEU A 137 -13.47 -14.47 -0.75
N SER A 138 -12.90 -14.25 -1.94
CA SER A 138 -13.36 -14.85 -3.20
C SER A 138 -12.45 -15.98 -3.71
N LEU A 139 -11.25 -16.14 -3.15
CA LEU A 139 -10.26 -17.10 -3.63
C LEU A 139 -10.19 -18.37 -2.80
N ASN A 140 -10.73 -19.41 -3.41
CA ASN A 140 -10.42 -20.80 -3.21
C ASN A 140 -11.02 -21.53 -2.01
N PRO A 141 -12.33 -21.80 -2.01
CA PRO A 141 -12.84 -22.94 -1.25
C PRO A 141 -12.20 -24.27 -1.70
N SER A 142 -11.68 -24.33 -2.93
CA SER A 142 -11.22 -25.60 -3.52
C SER A 142 -9.70 -25.84 -3.52
N SER A 143 -8.84 -24.83 -3.31
CA SER A 143 -7.39 -25.04 -3.36
C SER A 143 -6.86 -25.81 -2.15
N GLY A 144 -7.45 -25.63 -0.97
CA GLY A 144 -7.13 -26.41 0.22
C GLY A 144 -7.57 -27.89 0.13
N LEU A 145 -8.52 -28.20 -0.75
CA LEU A 145 -9.03 -29.55 -0.96
C LEU A 145 -8.10 -30.44 -1.77
N LEU A 146 -7.27 -29.87 -2.64
CA LEU A 146 -6.40 -30.62 -3.54
C LEU A 146 -5.07 -31.04 -2.91
N ASP A 147 -4.58 -30.27 -1.92
CA ASP A 147 -3.23 -30.49 -1.36
C ASP A 147 -3.19 -31.36 -0.10
N ASN A 148 -4.29 -31.61 0.60
CA ASN A 148 -4.27 -32.21 1.94
C ASN A 148 -4.89 -33.60 2.09
N GLY A 149 -5.28 -34.28 1.02
CA GLY A 149 -5.74 -35.69 1.07
C GLY A 149 -6.98 -35.91 1.94
N TYR A 150 -7.85 -34.93 2.05
CA TYR A 150 -9.14 -35.04 2.76
C TYR A 150 -10.03 -36.12 2.12
N ASP A 151 -10.79 -36.80 2.97
CA ASP A 151 -11.80 -37.73 2.46
C ASP A 151 -13.01 -36.94 1.87
N TYR A 152 -13.86 -37.66 1.12
CA TYR A 152 -15.02 -37.03 0.45
C TYR A 152 -15.97 -36.34 1.40
N TYR A 153 -16.11 -36.79 2.64
CA TYR A 153 -16.99 -36.23 3.64
C TYR A 153 -16.43 -34.91 4.21
N GLU A 154 -15.12 -34.85 4.45
CA GLU A 154 -14.44 -33.62 4.86
C GLU A 154 -14.47 -32.55 3.77
N CYS A 155 -14.32 -32.94 2.51
CA CYS A 155 -14.46 -32.03 1.37
C CYS A 155 -15.85 -31.37 1.31
N ILE A 156 -16.93 -32.14 1.52
CA ILE A 156 -18.29 -31.61 1.55
C ILE A 156 -18.46 -30.62 2.72
N ARG A 157 -17.95 -30.94 3.91
CA ARG A 157 -18.07 -30.11 5.09
C ARG A 157 -17.34 -28.77 4.94
N ILE A 158 -16.19 -28.78 4.29
CA ILE A 158 -15.44 -27.56 3.99
C ILE A 158 -16.24 -26.71 3.01
N LEU A 159 -16.78 -27.28 1.93
CA LEU A 159 -17.60 -26.55 0.95
C LEU A 159 -18.89 -25.99 1.55
N GLU A 160 -19.53 -26.69 2.48
CA GLU A 160 -20.70 -26.19 3.19
C GLU A 160 -20.36 -24.99 4.08
N ASN A 161 -19.25 -25.04 4.82
CA ASN A 161 -18.79 -23.92 5.64
C ASN A 161 -18.44 -22.69 4.78
N ASP A 162 -17.71 -22.88 3.70
CA ASP A 162 -17.35 -21.80 2.79
C ASP A 162 -18.58 -21.15 2.14
N THR A 163 -19.59 -21.98 1.79
CA THR A 163 -20.86 -21.48 1.24
C THR A 163 -21.64 -20.67 2.26
N ASN A 164 -21.65 -21.09 3.52
CA ASN A 164 -22.32 -20.37 4.60
C ASN A 164 -21.61 -19.03 4.90
N GLU A 165 -20.29 -19.03 4.95
CA GLU A 165 -19.50 -17.80 5.14
C GLU A 165 -19.74 -16.80 4.00
N MET A 166 -19.79 -17.28 2.75
CA MET A 166 -20.11 -16.43 1.60
C MET A 166 -21.53 -15.86 1.68
N GLN A 167 -22.50 -16.66 2.14
CA GLN A 167 -23.88 -16.22 2.33
C GLN A 167 -23.96 -15.15 3.43
N ASP A 168 -23.31 -15.35 4.57
CA ASP A 168 -23.27 -14.39 5.67
C ASP A 168 -22.60 -13.08 5.24
N TYR A 169 -21.52 -13.17 4.47
CA TYR A 169 -20.86 -12.00 3.88
C TYR A 169 -21.81 -11.21 2.97
N LEU A 170 -22.53 -11.88 2.07
CA LEU A 170 -23.49 -11.23 1.18
C LEU A 170 -24.67 -10.59 1.94
N LEU A 171 -25.10 -11.21 3.03
CA LEU A 171 -26.15 -10.67 3.90
C LEU A 171 -25.68 -9.46 4.71
N SER A 172 -24.42 -9.42 5.10
CA SER A 172 -23.82 -8.30 5.84
C SER A 172 -23.61 -7.04 5.01
N LYS A 173 -23.62 -7.18 3.67
CA LYS A 173 -23.50 -6.06 2.72
C LYS A 173 -24.84 -5.47 2.25
N ARG A 174 -25.97 -5.97 2.75
CA ARG A 174 -27.31 -5.42 2.52
C ARG A 174 -27.68 -4.42 3.60
#